data_67f6ffad57c731a21016cd03e696b2bb
#
_entry.id   67f6ffad57c731a21016cd03e696b2bb
#
_cell.length_a   1.000
_cell.length_b   1.000
_cell.length_c   1.000
_cell.angle_alpha   90.00
_cell.angle_beta   90.00
_cell.angle_gamma   90.00
#
_symmetry.space_group_name_H-M   'P 1'
#
loop_
_entity.id
_entity.type
_entity.pdbx_description
1 polymer ?
#
loop_
_entity_poly.entity_id
_entity_poly.type
_entity_poly.pdbx_seq_one_letter_code
_entity_poly.pdbx_strand_id
1 'polypeptide(L)'
;MDQLVRNFYRLLTGLSCLSMVSAFVIVMLGVAARQVTFISVQGMDAYAGYAIAAALFFALPGTLQNGDHIRVTLMLDRVPPRVRSAFEWLCLTVAVALTAYVAWYAVRSVWISYVTDDVSPAADASPLWIPQISMAVGCIGFAVAFAHAVILRWRGQNLIAVAEAARSE
;
A
#
# COMPACT_ATOMS: atom_id res chain seq x y z
N MET A 1 -17.96 -7.83 -11.75
CA MET A 1 -17.12 -6.78 -11.15
C MET A 1 -16.06 -7.35 -10.21
N ASP A 2 -16.38 -8.42 -9.48
CA ASP A 2 -15.49 -8.97 -8.43
C ASP A 2 -14.19 -9.60 -8.94
N GLN A 3 -14.17 -10.18 -10.16
CA GLN A 3 -12.95 -10.76 -10.74
C GLN A 3 -11.90 -9.69 -11.12
N LEU A 4 -12.31 -8.56 -11.69
CA LEU A 4 -11.41 -7.46 -12.03
C LEU A 4 -10.73 -6.86 -10.80
N VAL A 5 -11.52 -6.63 -9.73
CA VAL A 5 -11.04 -6.09 -8.47
C VAL A 5 -10.08 -7.09 -7.79
N ARG A 6 -10.40 -8.37 -7.80
CA ARG A 6 -9.56 -9.45 -7.28
C ARG A 6 -8.23 -9.56 -8.03
N ASN A 7 -8.27 -9.50 -9.37
CA ASN A 7 -7.05 -9.53 -10.18
C ASN A 7 -6.16 -8.31 -9.92
N PHE A 8 -6.77 -7.14 -9.74
CA PHE A 8 -6.04 -5.91 -9.39
C PHE A 8 -5.31 -6.05 -8.05
N TYR A 9 -5.98 -6.59 -7.03
CA TYR A 9 -5.33 -6.81 -5.73
C TYR A 9 -4.23 -7.88 -5.80
N ARG A 10 -4.45 -8.97 -6.54
CA ARG A 10 -3.42 -10.00 -6.76
C ARG A 10 -2.19 -9.42 -7.46
N LEU A 11 -2.40 -8.54 -8.43
CA LEU A 11 -1.31 -7.85 -9.13
C LEU A 11 -0.52 -6.97 -8.18
N LEU A 12 -1.18 -6.15 -7.36
CA LEU A 12 -0.52 -5.29 -6.37
C LEU A 12 0.24 -6.12 -5.32
N THR A 13 -0.35 -7.20 -4.84
CA THR A 13 0.34 -8.13 -3.92
C THR A 13 1.57 -8.77 -4.58
N GLY A 14 1.46 -9.19 -5.83
CA GLY A 14 2.59 -9.70 -6.60
C GLY A 14 3.71 -8.67 -6.77
N LEU A 15 3.35 -7.41 -7.07
CA LEU A 15 4.30 -6.30 -7.14
C LEU A 15 4.95 -6.02 -5.78
N SER A 16 4.20 -6.13 -4.68
CA SER A 16 4.73 -6.01 -3.32
C SER A 16 5.79 -7.07 -3.04
N CYS A 17 5.50 -8.34 -3.33
CA CYS A 17 6.45 -9.43 -3.18
C CYS A 17 7.71 -9.22 -4.04
N LEU A 18 7.53 -8.83 -5.30
CA LEU A 18 8.65 -8.55 -6.21
C LEU A 18 9.53 -7.41 -5.68
N SER A 19 8.89 -6.33 -5.21
CA SER A 19 9.60 -5.19 -4.62
C SER A 19 10.37 -5.59 -3.36
N MET A 20 9.82 -6.47 -2.53
CA MET A 20 10.50 -6.97 -1.33
C MET A 20 11.71 -7.83 -1.67
N VAL A 21 11.58 -8.71 -2.67
CA VAL A 21 12.70 -9.52 -3.17
C VAL A 21 13.79 -8.62 -3.78
N SER A 22 13.38 -7.61 -4.57
CA SER A 22 14.34 -6.67 -5.15
C SER A 22 15.07 -5.84 -4.09
N ALA A 23 14.38 -5.41 -3.02
CA ALA A 23 15.00 -4.73 -1.88
C ALA A 23 16.07 -5.62 -1.23
N PHE A 24 15.76 -6.88 -0.98
CA PHE A 24 16.71 -7.85 -0.43
C PHE A 24 17.94 -8.01 -1.33
N VAL A 25 17.73 -8.21 -2.64
CA VAL A 25 18.82 -8.35 -3.60
C VAL A 25 19.72 -7.10 -3.65
N ILE A 26 19.11 -5.90 -3.67
CA ILE A 26 19.85 -4.63 -3.67
C ILE A 26 20.71 -4.49 -2.41
N VAL A 27 20.14 -4.80 -1.22
CA VAL A 27 20.89 -4.76 0.04
C VAL A 27 22.06 -5.74 0.01
N MET A 28 21.82 -6.98 -0.42
CA MET A 28 22.89 -8.00 -0.52
C MET A 28 24.00 -7.59 -1.49
N LEU A 29 23.64 -7.03 -2.65
CA LEU A 29 24.60 -6.50 -3.60
C LEU A 29 25.37 -5.30 -3.02
N GLY A 30 24.71 -4.41 -2.29
CA GLY A 30 25.34 -3.29 -1.60
C GLY A 30 26.37 -3.72 -0.57
N VAL A 31 26.05 -4.76 0.22
CA VAL A 31 26.97 -5.34 1.19
C VAL A 31 28.15 -6.01 0.50
N ALA A 32 27.89 -6.80 -0.54
CA ALA A 32 28.95 -7.46 -1.32
C ALA A 32 29.88 -6.44 -2.01
N ALA A 33 29.34 -5.37 -2.59
CA ALA A 33 30.11 -4.32 -3.24
C ALA A 33 31.06 -3.59 -2.28
N ARG A 34 30.68 -3.45 -1.02
CA ARG A 34 31.57 -2.83 0.02
C ARG A 34 32.76 -3.71 0.37
N GLN A 35 32.69 -5.04 0.13
CA GLN A 35 33.82 -5.96 0.38
C GLN A 35 34.82 -5.97 -0.80
N VAL A 36 34.40 -5.55 -1.97
CA VAL A 36 35.24 -5.55 -3.17
C VAL A 36 35.67 -4.11 -3.48
N THR A 37 36.92 -3.79 -3.18
CA THR A 37 37.52 -2.45 -3.25
C THR A 37 37.44 -1.77 -4.63
N PHE A 38 37.11 -2.53 -5.68
CA PHE A 38 37.02 -2.04 -7.06
C PHE A 38 35.63 -1.58 -7.52
N ILE A 39 34.57 -1.84 -6.72
CA ILE A 39 33.19 -1.56 -7.12
C ILE A 39 32.58 -0.59 -6.12
N SER A 40 32.78 0.72 -6.35
CA SER A 40 32.07 1.76 -5.59
C SER A 40 30.70 2.01 -6.23
N VAL A 41 29.68 1.24 -5.90
CA VAL A 41 28.31 1.52 -6.31
C VAL A 41 27.68 2.45 -5.27
N GLN A 42 27.66 3.75 -5.60
CA GLN A 42 27.05 4.76 -4.75
C GLN A 42 25.51 4.74 -4.92
N GLY A 43 24.75 5.03 -3.85
CA GLY A 43 23.30 5.16 -3.94
C GLY A 43 22.47 3.87 -3.73
N MET A 44 23.08 2.69 -3.58
CA MET A 44 22.33 1.44 -3.39
C MET A 44 21.41 1.45 -2.16
N ASP A 45 21.79 2.16 -1.11
CA ASP A 45 20.96 2.28 0.10
C ASP A 45 19.65 3.04 -0.19
N ALA A 46 19.66 4.03 -1.07
CA ALA A 46 18.47 4.74 -1.51
C ALA A 46 17.54 3.84 -2.33
N TYR A 47 18.08 3.09 -3.28
CA TYR A 47 17.29 2.13 -4.08
C TYR A 47 16.67 1.03 -3.23
N ALA A 48 17.39 0.53 -2.24
CA ALA A 48 16.82 -0.41 -1.27
C ALA A 48 15.64 0.22 -0.50
N GLY A 49 15.78 1.47 -0.06
CA GLY A 49 14.72 2.23 0.58
C GLY A 49 13.49 2.42 -0.31
N TYR A 50 13.70 2.74 -1.60
CA TYR A 50 12.61 2.87 -2.56
C TYR A 50 11.88 1.55 -2.82
N ALA A 51 12.60 0.45 -2.91
CA ALA A 51 12.02 -0.88 -3.08
C ALA A 51 11.23 -1.32 -1.85
N ILE A 52 11.70 -1.04 -0.64
CA ILE A 52 10.98 -1.29 0.61
C ILE A 52 9.69 -0.45 0.66
N ALA A 53 9.78 0.85 0.34
CA ALA A 53 8.62 1.72 0.29
C ALA A 53 7.58 1.20 -0.73
N ALA A 54 8.02 0.82 -1.93
CA ALA A 54 7.14 0.24 -2.93
C ALA A 54 6.46 -1.03 -2.44
N ALA A 55 7.20 -1.93 -1.78
CA ALA A 55 6.65 -3.15 -1.20
C ALA A 55 5.54 -2.86 -0.19
N LEU A 56 5.77 -1.90 0.71
CA LEU A 56 4.78 -1.50 1.73
C LEU A 56 3.52 -0.89 1.09
N PHE A 57 3.67 0.05 0.17
CA PHE A 57 2.52 0.71 -0.46
C PHE A 57 1.70 -0.24 -1.32
N PHE A 58 2.32 -1.14 -2.07
CA PHE A 58 1.61 -2.15 -2.85
C PHE A 58 0.92 -3.22 -1.99
N ALA A 59 1.39 -3.47 -0.75
CA ALA A 59 0.77 -4.40 0.17
C ALA A 59 -0.54 -3.87 0.78
N LEU A 60 -0.68 -2.54 0.94
CA LEU A 60 -1.81 -1.92 1.65
C LEU A 60 -3.20 -2.39 1.18
N PRO A 61 -3.52 -2.45 -0.13
CA PRO A 61 -4.83 -2.90 -0.58
C PRO A 61 -5.10 -4.37 -0.26
N GLY A 62 -4.07 -5.23 -0.38
CA GLY A 62 -4.17 -6.66 -0.08
C GLY A 62 -4.42 -6.94 1.39
N THR A 63 -3.74 -6.25 2.30
CA THR A 63 -3.93 -6.41 3.75
C THR A 63 -5.33 -5.99 4.20
N LEU A 64 -5.92 -4.97 3.55
CA LEU A 64 -7.30 -4.59 3.85
C LEU A 64 -8.28 -5.67 3.41
N GLN A 65 -8.10 -6.26 2.22
CA GLN A 65 -8.98 -7.30 1.69
C GLN A 65 -8.93 -8.57 2.53
N ASN A 66 -7.75 -8.95 2.99
CA ASN A 66 -7.57 -10.13 3.84
C ASN A 66 -8.09 -9.95 5.28
N GLY A 67 -8.58 -8.75 5.64
CA GLY A 67 -9.06 -8.46 6.98
C GLY A 67 -7.96 -8.35 8.04
N ASP A 68 -6.71 -8.22 7.61
CA ASP A 68 -5.53 -8.13 8.49
C ASP A 68 -5.42 -6.76 9.20
N HIS A 69 -6.28 -5.82 8.86
CA HIS A 69 -6.40 -4.58 9.61
C HIS A 69 -7.02 -4.87 10.97
N ILE A 70 -6.26 -4.55 12.02
CA ILE A 70 -6.65 -4.76 13.42
C ILE A 70 -8.00 -4.05 13.65
N ARG A 71 -9.05 -4.84 13.69
CA ARG A 71 -10.35 -4.37 14.15
C ARG A 71 -10.40 -4.57 15.64
N VAL A 72 -10.78 -3.55 16.36
CA VAL A 72 -11.02 -3.65 17.81
C VAL A 72 -12.35 -4.37 18.01
N THR A 73 -12.46 -5.61 17.48
CA THR A 73 -13.65 -6.46 17.58
C THR A 73 -14.01 -6.71 19.02
N LEU A 74 -13.03 -6.87 19.91
CA LEU A 74 -13.23 -7.13 21.34
C LEU A 74 -13.98 -5.99 22.04
N MET A 75 -13.79 -4.75 21.63
CA MET A 75 -14.57 -3.61 22.19
C MET A 75 -15.94 -3.49 21.53
N LEU A 76 -16.05 -3.80 20.25
CA LEU A 76 -17.32 -3.72 19.52
C LEU A 76 -18.31 -4.84 19.91
N ASP A 77 -17.84 -5.98 20.39
CA ASP A 77 -18.71 -7.09 20.84
C ASP A 77 -19.45 -6.79 22.15
N ARG A 78 -19.02 -5.79 22.91
CA ARG A 78 -19.66 -5.32 24.15
C ARG A 78 -20.69 -4.20 23.93
N VAL A 79 -20.86 -3.74 22.69
CA VAL A 79 -21.71 -2.58 22.36
C VAL A 79 -23.00 -3.03 21.66
N PRO A 80 -24.16 -2.37 21.93
CA PRO A 80 -25.42 -2.69 21.27
C PRO A 80 -25.33 -2.67 19.75
N PRO A 81 -26.05 -3.54 19.00
CA PRO A 81 -25.91 -3.68 17.54
C PRO A 81 -26.09 -2.37 16.75
N ARG A 82 -26.96 -1.48 17.24
CA ARG A 82 -27.20 -0.18 16.59
C ARG A 82 -25.99 0.75 16.68
N VAL A 83 -25.34 0.80 17.83
CA VAL A 83 -24.15 1.63 18.07
C VAL A 83 -22.95 1.03 17.31
N ARG A 84 -22.81 -0.29 17.29
CA ARG A 84 -21.81 -1.00 16.50
C ARG A 84 -21.90 -0.62 15.02
N SER A 85 -23.11 -0.68 14.43
CA SER A 85 -23.32 -0.32 13.03
C SER A 85 -22.96 1.15 12.75
N ALA A 86 -23.33 2.07 13.66
CA ALA A 86 -23.00 3.49 13.52
C ALA A 86 -21.47 3.74 13.55
N PHE A 87 -20.76 3.07 14.47
CA PHE A 87 -19.28 3.15 14.51
C PHE A 87 -18.60 2.57 13.27
N GLU A 88 -19.09 1.43 12.76
CA GLU A 88 -18.56 0.84 11.53
C GLU A 88 -18.73 1.79 10.34
N TRP A 89 -19.89 2.43 10.20
CA TRP A 89 -20.12 3.43 9.14
C TRP A 89 -19.25 4.67 9.30
N LEU A 90 -19.11 5.17 10.54
CA LEU A 90 -18.23 6.31 10.82
C LEU A 90 -16.79 5.99 10.44
N CYS A 91 -16.25 4.85 10.90
CA CYS A 91 -14.89 4.43 10.60
C CYS A 91 -14.66 4.26 9.10
N LEU A 92 -15.58 3.62 8.38
CA LEU A 92 -15.47 3.45 6.93
C LEU A 92 -15.49 4.76 6.18
N THR A 93 -16.38 5.70 6.56
CA THR A 93 -16.48 7.01 5.92
C THR A 93 -15.21 7.83 6.15
N VAL A 94 -14.71 7.85 7.39
CA VAL A 94 -13.46 8.53 7.72
C VAL A 94 -12.28 7.89 6.99
N ALA A 95 -12.21 6.56 6.93
CA ALA A 95 -11.15 5.86 6.22
C ALA A 95 -11.14 6.17 4.73
N VAL A 96 -12.31 6.18 4.06
CA VAL A 96 -12.41 6.58 2.64
C VAL A 96 -11.96 8.02 2.43
N ALA A 97 -12.41 8.95 3.28
CA ALA A 97 -12.03 10.35 3.17
C ALA A 97 -10.52 10.55 3.34
N LEU A 98 -9.93 9.91 4.35
CA LEU A 98 -8.49 9.99 4.61
C LEU A 98 -7.67 9.35 3.49
N THR A 99 -8.04 8.16 3.03
CA THR A 99 -7.29 7.47 1.97
C THR A 99 -7.41 8.17 0.63
N ALA A 100 -8.57 8.76 0.30
CA ALA A 100 -8.74 9.60 -0.88
C ALA A 100 -7.90 10.87 -0.80
N TYR A 101 -7.85 11.51 0.36
CA TYR A 101 -7.00 12.67 0.62
C TYR A 101 -5.52 12.34 0.43
N VAL A 102 -5.04 11.25 1.04
CA VAL A 102 -3.66 10.78 0.91
C VAL A 102 -3.33 10.43 -0.54
N ALA A 103 -4.22 9.73 -1.25
CA ALA A 103 -4.03 9.39 -2.67
C ALA A 103 -3.91 10.65 -3.55
N TRP A 104 -4.75 11.66 -3.29
CA TRP A 104 -4.67 12.94 -4.00
C TRP A 104 -3.31 13.62 -3.81
N TYR A 105 -2.84 13.70 -2.56
CA TYR A 105 -1.54 14.32 -2.28
C TYR A 105 -0.37 13.49 -2.78
N ALA A 106 -0.47 12.16 -2.78
CA ALA A 106 0.55 11.30 -3.37
C ALA A 106 0.70 11.53 -4.87
N VAL A 107 -0.41 11.62 -5.61
CA VAL A 107 -0.39 11.96 -7.05
C VAL A 107 0.16 13.37 -7.28
N ARG A 108 -0.27 14.33 -6.47
CA ARG A 108 0.24 15.70 -6.54
C ARG A 108 1.73 15.79 -6.27
N SER A 109 2.24 15.01 -5.32
CA SER A 109 3.68 14.94 -5.02
C SER A 109 4.48 14.44 -6.21
N VAL A 110 4.03 13.38 -6.89
CA VAL A 110 4.64 12.88 -8.13
C VAL A 110 4.68 13.98 -9.20
N TRP A 111 3.56 14.68 -9.38
CA TRP A 111 3.45 15.76 -10.36
C TRP A 111 4.42 16.92 -10.06
N ILE A 112 4.47 17.36 -8.80
CA ILE A 112 5.38 18.42 -8.37
C ILE A 112 6.82 18.00 -8.60
N SER A 113 7.24 16.84 -8.11
CA SER A 113 8.62 16.33 -8.29
C SER A 113 9.00 16.15 -9.75
N TYR A 114 8.04 15.87 -10.64
CA TYR A 114 8.26 15.81 -12.07
C TYR A 114 8.49 17.21 -12.70
N VAL A 115 7.70 18.21 -12.28
CA VAL A 115 7.78 19.59 -12.83
C VAL A 115 8.97 20.36 -12.28
N THR A 116 9.38 20.08 -11.04
CA THR A 116 10.53 20.74 -10.38
C THR A 116 11.86 20.04 -10.63
N ASP A 117 11.86 18.93 -11.40
CA ASP A 117 13.03 18.08 -11.62
C ASP A 117 13.73 17.68 -10.32
N ASP A 118 12.92 17.35 -9.29
CA ASP A 118 13.43 16.95 -7.98
C ASP A 118 14.30 15.69 -8.09
N VAL A 119 15.50 15.76 -7.52
CA VAL A 119 16.45 14.66 -7.48
C VAL A 119 16.61 14.13 -6.06
N SER A 120 16.92 12.86 -5.96
CA SER A 120 17.25 12.21 -4.69
C SER A 120 18.48 12.86 -4.05
N PRO A 121 18.49 13.04 -2.71
CA PRO A 121 19.69 13.44 -1.98
C PRO A 121 20.78 12.34 -1.96
N ALA A 122 20.51 11.18 -2.54
CA ALA A 122 21.49 10.11 -2.68
C ALA A 122 22.58 10.50 -3.69
N ALA A 123 23.73 9.81 -3.62
CA ALA A 123 24.92 10.13 -4.41
C ALA A 123 24.75 10.02 -5.93
N ASP A 124 23.71 9.32 -6.39
CA ASP A 124 23.37 9.11 -7.81
C ASP A 124 22.41 10.17 -8.39
N ALA A 125 21.87 11.07 -7.52
CA ALA A 125 20.94 12.12 -7.90
C ALA A 125 19.78 11.62 -8.81
N SER A 126 19.25 10.43 -8.52
CA SER A 126 18.16 9.83 -9.30
C SER A 126 16.87 10.66 -9.21
N PRO A 127 16.03 10.71 -10.29
CA PRO A 127 14.79 11.46 -10.29
C PRO A 127 13.80 10.92 -9.24
N LEU A 128 13.31 11.78 -8.33
CA LEU A 128 12.51 11.39 -7.18
C LEU A 128 11.09 10.98 -7.57
N TRP A 129 10.57 11.47 -8.69
CA TRP A 129 9.21 11.14 -9.17
C TRP A 129 9.04 9.65 -9.48
N ILE A 130 10.13 8.93 -9.86
CA ILE A 130 10.07 7.49 -10.20
C ILE A 130 9.64 6.63 -8.99
N PRO A 131 10.34 6.66 -7.84
CA PRO A 131 9.90 5.91 -6.67
C PRO A 131 8.57 6.41 -6.10
N GLN A 132 8.24 7.68 -6.25
CA GLN A 132 6.96 8.25 -5.81
C GLN A 132 5.76 7.69 -6.57
N ILE A 133 5.92 7.21 -7.82
CA ILE A 133 4.83 6.53 -8.56
C ILE A 133 4.35 5.30 -7.79
N SER A 134 5.25 4.51 -7.23
CA SER A 134 4.89 3.32 -6.47
C SER A 134 4.01 3.67 -5.25
N MET A 135 4.35 4.75 -4.56
CA MET A 135 3.56 5.31 -3.46
C MET A 135 2.16 5.75 -3.94
N ALA A 136 2.09 6.51 -5.04
CA ALA A 136 0.83 7.01 -5.58
C ALA A 136 -0.10 5.85 -6.00
N VAL A 137 0.43 4.85 -6.71
CA VAL A 137 -0.33 3.67 -7.15
C VAL A 137 -0.83 2.88 -5.93
N GLY A 138 0.02 2.67 -4.92
CA GLY A 138 -0.37 1.99 -3.68
C GLY A 138 -1.48 2.73 -2.92
N CYS A 139 -1.36 4.06 -2.78
CA CYS A 139 -2.38 4.89 -2.13
C CYS A 139 -3.72 4.88 -2.89
N ILE A 140 -3.68 4.95 -4.23
CA ILE A 140 -4.89 4.83 -5.06
C ILE A 140 -5.53 3.45 -4.86
N GLY A 141 -4.73 2.39 -4.92
CA GLY A 141 -5.20 1.03 -4.67
C GLY A 141 -5.86 0.88 -3.30
N PHE A 142 -5.30 1.50 -2.28
CA PHE A 142 -5.83 1.49 -0.93
C PHE A 142 -7.15 2.28 -0.82
N ALA A 143 -7.26 3.45 -1.45
CA ALA A 143 -8.49 4.20 -1.53
C ALA A 143 -9.61 3.42 -2.25
N VAL A 144 -9.27 2.74 -3.36
CA VAL A 144 -10.19 1.85 -4.07
C VAL A 144 -10.65 0.69 -3.19
N ALA A 145 -9.74 0.12 -2.38
CA ALA A 145 -10.08 -0.97 -1.47
C ALA A 145 -11.07 -0.54 -0.40
N PHE A 146 -10.91 0.65 0.21
CA PHE A 146 -11.89 1.18 1.16
C PHE A 146 -13.22 1.54 0.50
N ALA A 147 -13.21 2.13 -0.70
CA ALA A 147 -14.43 2.40 -1.45
C ALA A 147 -15.19 1.11 -1.76
N HIS A 148 -14.48 0.04 -2.15
CA HIS A 148 -15.07 -1.28 -2.35
C HIS A 148 -15.66 -1.86 -1.05
N ALA A 149 -14.97 -1.70 0.08
CA ALA A 149 -15.48 -2.12 1.39
C ALA A 149 -16.79 -1.40 1.78
N VAL A 150 -16.92 -0.10 1.47
CA VAL A 150 -18.17 0.65 1.67
C VAL A 150 -19.29 0.07 0.81
N ILE A 151 -19.03 -0.22 -0.47
CA ILE A 151 -20.03 -0.81 -1.38
C ILE A 151 -20.51 -2.17 -0.88
N LEU A 152 -19.58 -3.03 -0.43
CA LEU A 152 -19.93 -4.35 0.14
C LEU A 152 -20.77 -4.20 1.40
N ARG A 153 -20.43 -3.27 2.27
CA ARG A 153 -21.21 -2.97 3.47
C ARG A 153 -22.61 -2.46 3.14
N TRP A 154 -22.74 -1.61 2.12
CA TRP A 154 -24.04 -1.11 1.66
C TRP A 154 -24.93 -2.21 1.10
N ARG A 155 -24.32 -3.25 0.49
CA ARG A 155 -25.01 -4.46 0.02
C ARG A 155 -25.38 -5.44 1.14
N GLY A 156 -25.11 -5.09 2.41
CA GLY A 156 -25.41 -5.92 3.57
C GLY A 156 -24.47 -7.11 3.77
N GLN A 157 -23.36 -7.16 3.05
CA GLN A 157 -22.36 -8.22 3.21
C GLN A 157 -21.48 -7.95 4.44
N ASN A 158 -21.24 -8.97 5.26
CA ASN A 158 -20.31 -8.88 6.37
C ASN A 158 -18.88 -8.92 5.83
N LEU A 159 -18.12 -7.85 6.02
CA LEU A 159 -16.73 -7.73 5.57
C LEU A 159 -15.83 -8.84 6.17
N ILE A 160 -16.15 -9.35 7.34
CA ILE A 160 -15.45 -10.47 7.99
C ILE A 160 -15.67 -11.77 7.21
N ALA A 161 -16.92 -12.08 6.85
CA ALA A 161 -17.25 -13.29 6.10
C ALA A 161 -16.63 -13.28 4.69
N VAL A 162 -16.53 -12.10 4.06
CA VAL A 162 -15.88 -11.95 2.74
C VAL A 162 -14.37 -12.16 2.85
N ALA A 163 -13.74 -11.65 3.91
CA ALA A 163 -12.31 -11.86 4.15
C ALA A 163 -11.96 -13.32 4.50
N GLU A 164 -12.81 -14.02 5.26
CA GLU A 164 -12.66 -15.44 5.58
C GLU A 164 -12.83 -16.32 4.33
N ALA A 165 -13.80 -16.02 3.48
CA ALA A 165 -13.99 -16.73 2.22
C ALA A 165 -12.81 -16.57 1.27
N ALA A 166 -12.19 -15.38 1.23
CA ALA A 166 -10.99 -15.12 0.42
C ALA A 166 -9.74 -15.87 0.92
N ARG A 167 -9.69 -16.26 2.21
CA ARG A 167 -8.57 -17.06 2.78
C ARG A 167 -8.74 -18.57 2.54
N SER A 168 -9.95 -19.03 2.28
CA SER A 168 -10.25 -20.45 2.10
C SER A 168 -10.10 -20.94 0.64
N GLU A 169 -9.88 -20.03 -0.32
CA GLU A 169 -9.57 -20.29 -1.74
C GLU A 169 -8.06 -20.14 -2.02
#